data_1234dc8c01e6961817476c321dab3c3d
#
_entry.id   1234dc8c01e6961817476c321dab3c3d
#
_cell.length_a   1.000
_cell.length_b   1.000
_cell.length_c   1.000
_cell.angle_alpha   90.00
_cell.angle_beta   90.00
_cell.angle_gamma   90.00
#
_symmetry.space_group_name_H-M   'P 1'
#
loop_
_entity.id
_entity.type
_entity.pdbx_description
1 polymer ?
#
loop_
_entity_poly.entity_id
_entity_poly.type
_entity_poly.pdbx_seq_one_letter_code
_entity_poly.pdbx_strand_id
1 'polypeptide(L)'
;MKNSQEDPIFIVDDDQGILESFDAMLGDDYHLIMIDNGTEAIERIDLKSPSLLFLDIKIPGPNGLEVLANLREKGIDTQVVVVTALAQDQYQKTAEKYGVYKYLHKPLDVDEIQEIARTVVN
;
A
#
# COMPACT_ATOMS: atom_id res chain seq x y z
N MET A 1 -16.84 15.02 -0.12
CA MET A 1 -17.67 13.87 0.23
C MET A 1 -16.80 12.64 0.44
N LYS A 2 -17.12 11.87 1.46
CA LYS A 2 -16.36 10.68 1.75
C LYS A 2 -16.45 9.69 0.61
N ASN A 3 -15.32 9.12 0.23
CA ASN A 3 -15.29 8.18 -0.86
C ASN A 3 -16.05 6.90 -0.52
N SER A 4 -16.48 6.22 -1.54
CA SER A 4 -17.28 5.02 -1.40
C SER A 4 -16.46 3.87 -0.79
N GLN A 5 -17.14 3.01 -0.02
CA GLN A 5 -16.55 1.76 0.44
C GLN A 5 -16.29 0.79 -0.72
N GLU A 6 -16.80 1.12 -1.91
CA GLU A 6 -16.59 0.29 -3.10
C GLU A 6 -15.14 0.34 -3.58
N ASP A 7 -14.38 1.36 -3.19
CA ASP A 7 -12.99 1.49 -3.61
C ASP A 7 -12.13 1.89 -2.40
N PRO A 8 -11.93 0.97 -1.47
CA PRO A 8 -11.11 1.27 -0.29
C PRO A 8 -9.64 1.37 -0.65
N ILE A 9 -8.90 2.08 0.19
CA ILE A 9 -7.44 2.09 0.13
C ILE A 9 -6.94 1.00 1.06
N PHE A 10 -6.10 0.11 0.53
CA PHE A 10 -5.48 -0.93 1.34
C PHE A 10 -4.16 -0.44 1.90
N ILE A 11 -3.91 -0.72 3.18
CA ILE A 11 -2.67 -0.35 3.86
C ILE A 11 -2.11 -1.59 4.52
N VAL A 12 -0.93 -2.01 4.07
CA VAL A 12 -0.31 -3.25 4.53
C VAL A 12 0.99 -2.90 5.25
N ASP A 13 0.98 -3.04 6.57
CA ASP A 13 2.11 -2.73 7.43
C ASP A 13 1.86 -3.39 8.78
N ASP A 14 2.87 -3.99 9.40
CA ASP A 14 2.68 -4.65 10.69
C ASP A 14 2.95 -3.73 11.88
N ASP A 15 3.33 -2.48 11.64
CA ASP A 15 3.57 -1.51 12.70
C ASP A 15 2.26 -0.77 13.00
N GLN A 16 1.71 -1.00 14.18
CA GLN A 16 0.44 -0.41 14.58
C GLN A 16 0.49 1.13 14.56
N GLY A 17 1.63 1.71 14.92
CA GLY A 17 1.79 3.17 14.88
C GLY A 17 1.67 3.73 13.47
N ILE A 18 2.21 3.01 12.49
CA ILE A 18 2.09 3.41 11.08
C ILE A 18 0.64 3.32 10.63
N LEU A 19 -0.05 2.23 10.97
CA LEU A 19 -1.46 2.09 10.61
C LEU A 19 -2.30 3.21 11.20
N GLU A 20 -2.05 3.58 12.45
CA GLU A 20 -2.73 4.69 13.10
C GLU A 20 -2.43 6.02 12.41
N SER A 21 -1.21 6.20 11.95
CA SER A 21 -0.83 7.41 11.21
C SER A 21 -1.61 7.51 9.89
N PHE A 22 -1.73 6.41 9.16
CA PHE A 22 -2.53 6.39 7.94
C PHE A 22 -4.00 6.72 8.23
N ASP A 23 -4.54 6.17 9.32
CA ASP A 23 -5.92 6.48 9.70
C ASP A 23 -6.10 7.97 9.99
N ALA A 24 -5.15 8.58 10.69
CA ALA A 24 -5.19 10.00 10.98
C ALA A 24 -5.13 10.85 9.70
N MET A 25 -4.34 10.42 8.73
CA MET A 25 -4.14 11.19 7.49
C MET A 25 -5.29 11.02 6.50
N LEU A 26 -5.87 9.84 6.40
CA LEU A 26 -6.79 9.48 5.32
C LEU A 26 -8.15 8.99 5.79
N GLY A 27 -8.30 8.63 7.07
CA GLY A 27 -9.48 7.92 7.52
C GLY A 27 -10.77 8.72 7.48
N ASP A 28 -10.69 10.05 7.53
CA ASP A 28 -11.88 10.90 7.46
C ASP A 28 -12.45 10.96 6.04
N ASP A 29 -11.62 10.81 5.03
CA ASP A 29 -12.00 11.01 3.63
C ASP A 29 -12.12 9.72 2.83
N TYR A 30 -11.52 8.63 3.31
CA TYR A 30 -11.45 7.36 2.58
C TYR A 30 -11.76 6.20 3.51
N HIS A 31 -12.33 5.14 2.92
CA HIS A 31 -12.46 3.87 3.62
C HIS A 31 -11.11 3.14 3.54
N LEU A 32 -10.54 2.83 4.70
CA LEU A 32 -9.24 2.16 4.77
C LEU A 32 -9.40 0.71 5.20
N ILE A 33 -8.68 -0.18 4.55
CA ILE A 33 -8.58 -1.57 4.97
C ILE A 33 -7.14 -1.81 5.39
N MET A 34 -6.94 -2.14 6.65
CA MET A 34 -5.61 -2.28 7.24
C MET A 34 -5.28 -3.75 7.43
N ILE A 35 -4.13 -4.15 6.95
CA ILE A 35 -3.69 -5.54 6.93
C ILE A 35 -2.27 -5.57 7.45
N ASP A 36 -1.93 -6.56 8.28
CA ASP A 36 -0.64 -6.60 8.95
C ASP A 36 0.26 -7.76 8.51
N ASN A 37 -0.09 -8.44 7.43
CA ASN A 37 0.72 -9.55 6.94
C ASN A 37 0.48 -9.78 5.45
N GLY A 38 1.46 -10.43 4.81
CA GLY A 38 1.41 -10.63 3.37
C GLY A 38 0.39 -11.67 2.90
N THR A 39 0.14 -12.69 3.72
CA THR A 39 -0.81 -13.73 3.35
C THR A 39 -2.21 -13.14 3.19
N GLU A 40 -2.65 -12.39 4.19
CA GLU A 40 -3.97 -11.77 4.14
C GLU A 40 -4.04 -10.72 3.03
N ALA A 41 -2.95 -9.99 2.82
CA ALA A 41 -2.90 -8.98 1.75
C ALA A 41 -3.17 -9.61 0.39
N ILE A 42 -2.49 -10.72 0.09
CA ILE A 42 -2.69 -11.42 -1.18
C ILE A 42 -4.13 -11.89 -1.32
N GLU A 43 -4.67 -12.51 -0.26
CA GLU A 43 -6.02 -13.05 -0.30
C GLU A 43 -7.07 -11.96 -0.51
N ARG A 44 -6.96 -10.86 0.20
CA ARG A 44 -7.96 -9.80 0.15
C ARG A 44 -7.90 -9.04 -1.16
N ILE A 45 -6.71 -8.80 -1.68
CA ILE A 45 -6.55 -8.11 -2.96
C ILE A 45 -7.07 -9.01 -4.10
N ASP A 46 -6.86 -10.32 -3.97
CA ASP A 46 -7.34 -11.28 -4.95
C ASP A 46 -8.87 -11.28 -5.02
N LEU A 47 -9.53 -11.14 -3.87
CA LEU A 47 -10.98 -11.10 -3.81
C LEU A 47 -11.55 -9.80 -4.38
N LYS A 48 -10.92 -8.67 -4.06
CA LYS A 48 -11.37 -7.37 -4.56
C LYS A 48 -10.17 -6.43 -4.59
N SER A 49 -9.64 -6.20 -5.77
CA SER A 49 -8.45 -5.39 -5.96
C SER A 49 -8.79 -3.90 -5.77
N PRO A 50 -8.06 -3.19 -4.90
CA PRO A 50 -8.27 -1.76 -4.71
C PRO A 50 -7.60 -0.95 -5.82
N SER A 51 -7.97 0.30 -5.96
CA SER A 51 -7.26 1.22 -6.85
C SER A 51 -5.89 1.56 -6.29
N LEU A 52 -5.75 1.65 -4.97
CA LEU A 52 -4.53 2.10 -4.31
C LEU A 52 -4.16 1.19 -3.14
N LEU A 53 -2.90 0.82 -3.09
CA LEU A 53 -2.32 0.00 -2.03
C LEU A 53 -1.05 0.66 -1.52
N PHE A 54 -0.98 0.95 -0.22
CA PHE A 54 0.26 1.31 0.45
C PHE A 54 0.84 0.05 1.08
N LEU A 55 2.10 -0.25 0.78
CA LEU A 55 2.68 -1.57 1.06
C LEU A 55 4.08 -1.43 1.65
N ASP A 56 4.27 -1.94 2.87
CA ASP A 56 5.60 -2.05 3.45
C ASP A 56 6.26 -3.34 2.95
N ILE A 57 7.58 -3.32 2.88
CA ILE A 57 8.34 -4.50 2.45
C ILE A 57 8.48 -5.51 3.58
N LYS A 58 8.83 -5.04 4.78
CA LYS A 58 9.13 -5.95 5.90
C LYS A 58 7.87 -6.24 6.70
N ILE A 59 7.15 -7.28 6.30
CA ILE A 59 5.93 -7.72 6.96
C ILE A 59 5.97 -9.24 7.15
N PRO A 60 5.20 -9.79 8.11
CA PRO A 60 5.14 -11.25 8.30
C PRO A 60 4.53 -11.96 7.09
N GLY A 61 4.94 -13.21 6.89
CA GLY A 61 4.51 -14.00 5.75
C GLY A 61 5.28 -13.59 4.51
N PRO A 62 4.70 -13.65 3.31
CA PRO A 62 5.33 -13.09 2.13
C PRO A 62 5.61 -11.61 2.37
N ASN A 63 6.84 -11.16 2.07
CA ASN A 63 7.17 -9.76 2.27
C ASN A 63 6.51 -8.89 1.20
N GLY A 64 6.65 -7.57 1.32
CA GLY A 64 5.97 -6.67 0.40
C GLY A 64 6.37 -6.84 -1.05
N LEU A 65 7.63 -7.17 -1.32
CA LEU A 65 8.06 -7.40 -2.71
C LEU A 65 7.45 -8.69 -3.26
N GLU A 66 7.30 -9.71 -2.43
CA GLU A 66 6.63 -10.94 -2.83
C GLU A 66 5.15 -10.72 -3.07
N VAL A 67 4.51 -9.90 -2.24
CA VAL A 67 3.11 -9.50 -2.45
C VAL A 67 2.98 -8.79 -3.80
N LEU A 68 3.85 -7.82 -4.06
CA LEU A 68 3.83 -7.05 -5.31
C LEU A 68 4.03 -7.96 -6.53
N ALA A 69 5.00 -8.87 -6.46
CA ALA A 69 5.24 -9.81 -7.55
C ALA A 69 3.99 -10.67 -7.81
N ASN A 70 3.35 -11.14 -6.74
CA ASN A 70 2.15 -11.96 -6.85
C ASN A 70 1.03 -11.20 -7.56
N LEU A 71 0.82 -9.94 -7.20
CA LEU A 71 -0.22 -9.11 -7.84
C LEU A 71 0.04 -8.97 -9.33
N ARG A 72 1.28 -8.68 -9.70
CA ARG A 72 1.61 -8.44 -11.10
C ARG A 72 1.54 -9.71 -11.93
N GLU A 73 1.92 -10.84 -11.35
CA GLU A 73 1.82 -12.14 -12.05
C GLU A 73 0.37 -12.51 -12.34
N LYS A 74 -0.55 -12.04 -11.51
CA LYS A 74 -1.98 -12.26 -11.71
C LYS A 74 -2.62 -11.23 -12.62
N GLY A 75 -1.86 -10.26 -13.11
CA GLY A 75 -2.40 -9.21 -13.96
C GLY A 75 -3.19 -8.15 -13.23
N ILE A 76 -3.03 -8.05 -11.91
CA ILE A 76 -3.71 -7.04 -11.10
C ILE A 76 -2.95 -5.73 -11.24
N ASP A 77 -3.64 -4.66 -11.63
CA ASP A 77 -3.04 -3.37 -11.95
C ASP A 77 -3.22 -2.30 -10.88
N THR A 78 -3.55 -2.71 -9.65
CA THR A 78 -3.61 -1.79 -8.51
C THR A 78 -2.38 -0.88 -8.49
N GLN A 79 -2.59 0.42 -8.24
CA GLN A 79 -1.48 1.34 -8.05
C GLN A 79 -0.86 1.07 -6.69
N VAL A 80 0.42 0.71 -6.68
CA VAL A 80 1.12 0.35 -5.45
C VAL A 80 2.10 1.44 -5.08
N VAL A 81 2.03 1.88 -3.84
CA VAL A 81 3.02 2.79 -3.24
C VAL A 81 3.75 2.00 -2.16
N VAL A 82 5.03 1.76 -2.37
CA VAL A 82 5.85 1.10 -1.34
C VAL A 82 6.24 2.15 -0.31
N VAL A 83 6.07 1.84 0.98
CA VAL A 83 6.43 2.74 2.07
C VAL A 83 7.24 1.94 3.07
N THR A 84 8.54 2.20 3.18
CA THR A 84 9.41 1.35 3.96
C THR A 84 10.49 2.14 4.70
N ALA A 85 10.97 1.58 5.81
CA ALA A 85 12.14 2.11 6.52
C ALA A 85 13.45 1.54 5.98
N LEU A 86 13.38 0.52 5.10
CA LEU A 86 14.58 -0.12 4.56
C LEU A 86 15.26 0.79 3.55
N ALA A 87 16.59 0.91 3.67
CA ALA A 87 17.36 1.89 2.88
C ALA A 87 18.08 1.30 1.68
N GLN A 88 17.98 -0.01 1.46
CA GLN A 88 18.74 -0.68 0.40
C GLN A 88 18.15 -0.35 -0.98
N ASP A 89 18.99 0.19 -1.85
CA ASP A 89 18.60 0.54 -3.22
C ASP A 89 18.06 -0.66 -4.00
N GLN A 90 18.51 -1.86 -3.66
CA GLN A 90 18.09 -3.06 -4.35
C GLN A 90 16.59 -3.30 -4.22
N TYR A 91 16.01 -2.97 -3.07
CA TYR A 91 14.56 -3.13 -2.88
C TYR A 91 13.80 -2.19 -3.80
N GLN A 92 14.26 -0.97 -3.93
CA GLN A 92 13.61 0.00 -4.81
C GLN A 92 13.69 -0.44 -6.26
N LYS A 93 14.86 -0.91 -6.69
CA LYS A 93 15.04 -1.38 -8.06
C LYS A 93 14.11 -2.55 -8.37
N THR A 94 14.00 -3.49 -7.43
CA THR A 94 13.11 -4.63 -7.61
C THR A 94 11.65 -4.18 -7.68
N ALA A 95 11.24 -3.28 -6.80
CA ALA A 95 9.87 -2.76 -6.81
C ALA A 95 9.55 -2.06 -8.12
N GLU A 96 10.48 -1.28 -8.63
CA GLU A 96 10.27 -0.53 -9.88
C GLU A 96 10.08 -1.46 -11.08
N LYS A 97 10.72 -2.63 -11.07
CA LYS A 97 10.50 -3.62 -12.12
C LYS A 97 9.05 -4.09 -12.19
N TYR A 98 8.35 -4.09 -11.06
CA TYR A 98 6.96 -4.51 -10.99
C TYR A 98 5.98 -3.34 -11.16
N GLY A 99 6.50 -2.14 -11.44
CA GLY A 99 5.64 -1.01 -11.80
C GLY A 99 4.94 -0.37 -10.63
N VAL A 100 5.69 0.11 -9.63
CA VAL A 100 5.10 0.85 -8.51
C VAL A 100 4.80 2.29 -8.92
N TYR A 101 3.75 2.85 -8.34
CA TYR A 101 3.40 4.24 -8.54
C TYR A 101 4.44 5.16 -7.90
N LYS A 102 4.78 4.87 -6.64
CA LYS A 102 5.86 5.57 -5.93
C LYS A 102 6.54 4.63 -4.94
N TYR A 103 7.77 4.98 -4.59
CA TYR A 103 8.55 4.30 -3.57
C TYR A 103 8.99 5.32 -2.54
N LEU A 104 8.45 5.22 -1.32
CA LEU A 104 8.65 6.22 -0.28
C LEU A 104 9.39 5.62 0.90
N HIS A 105 10.22 6.45 1.54
CA HIS A 105 10.90 6.07 2.78
C HIS A 105 10.16 6.65 3.97
N LYS A 106 10.05 5.87 5.05
CA LYS A 106 9.54 6.39 6.33
C LYS A 106 10.54 7.39 6.89
N PRO A 107 10.11 8.42 7.59
CA PRO A 107 8.75 8.66 8.11
C PRO A 107 7.79 9.18 7.04
N LEU A 108 6.50 9.02 7.32
CA LEU A 108 5.44 9.44 6.40
C LEU A 108 5.37 10.97 6.32
N ASP A 109 5.13 11.46 5.10
CA ASP A 109 4.84 12.87 4.85
C ASP A 109 3.36 13.00 4.57
N VAL A 110 2.63 13.73 5.44
CA VAL A 110 1.17 13.81 5.35
C VAL A 110 0.72 14.39 4.02
N ASP A 111 1.37 15.45 3.55
CA ASP A 111 0.97 16.10 2.30
C ASP A 111 1.16 15.16 1.11
N GLU A 112 2.26 14.43 1.09
CA GLU A 112 2.53 13.49 0.01
C GLU A 112 1.53 12.34 0.01
N ILE A 113 1.23 11.77 1.18
CA ILE A 113 0.27 10.67 1.30
C ILE A 113 -1.12 11.14 0.84
N GLN A 114 -1.54 12.31 1.29
CA GLN A 114 -2.85 12.84 0.91
C GLN A 114 -2.93 13.15 -0.58
N GLU A 115 -1.85 13.67 -1.16
CA GLU A 115 -1.81 13.97 -2.59
C GLU A 115 -1.92 12.70 -3.43
N ILE A 116 -1.22 11.64 -3.03
CA ILE A 116 -1.31 10.36 -3.72
C ILE A 116 -2.74 9.83 -3.71
N ALA A 117 -3.38 9.86 -2.54
CA ALA A 117 -4.75 9.37 -2.43
C ALA A 117 -5.71 10.17 -3.33
N ARG A 118 -5.58 11.50 -3.33
CA ARG A 118 -6.42 12.34 -4.18
C ARG A 118 -6.22 12.03 -5.66
N THR A 119 -4.99 11.81 -6.06
CA THR A 119 -4.65 11.59 -7.47
C THR A 119 -5.12 10.22 -7.94
N VAL A 120 -4.92 9.18 -7.12
CA VAL A 120 -5.18 7.81 -7.55
C VAL A 120 -6.64 7.42 -7.37
N VAL A 121 -7.27 7.82 -6.26
CA VAL A 121 -8.62 7.33 -5.92
C VAL A 121 -9.70 8.24 -6.48
N ASN A 122 -9.42 9.52 -6.55
CA ASN A 122 -10.38 10.46 -7.11
C ASN A 122 -10.11 10.69 -8.58
#